data_5bd5cae13d467b2429dfa3f5d446a954
#
_entry.id   5bd5cae13d467b2429dfa3f5d446a954
#
_cell.length_a   1.000
_cell.length_b   1.000
_cell.length_c   1.000
_cell.angle_alpha   90.00
_cell.angle_beta   90.00
_cell.angle_gamma   90.00
#
_symmetry.space_group_name_H-M   'P 1'
#
loop_
_entity.id
_entity.type
_entity.pdbx_description
1 polymer ?
#
loop_
_entity_poly.entity_id
_entity_poly.type
_entity_poly.pdbx_seq_one_letter_code
_entity_poly.pdbx_strand_id
1 'polypeptide(L)'
;MCGRFALKATEEELRNVFGYLGDAPGTEGMPPRFNIAPTQPIATIRQAHGARRFALVRWGLVPGWVKDPSAFSLLINARAETVAEKPSFRGAIRHRRCLVPASGYYEWHRPSDGSKQPWYIRPRDGKLVALAGLWEEWCDPDGGEIETGALLTVAANASLAPIHHRMPAVIAPEDFDTWLDVGGTSVKEALALLRPAPDGFFEAVPVSQRVNSARDDDEALTDQVAVQETSAAAHAQPTRQAKPAGRDAGQLDLF
;
A
#
# COMPACT_ATOMS: atom_id res chain seq x y z
N MET A 1 -7.55 0.63 0.56
CA MET A 1 -6.41 1.20 -0.22
C MET A 1 -5.16 0.47 0.20
N CYS A 2 -4.32 0.03 -0.76
CA CYS A 2 -3.10 -0.72 -0.48
C CYS A 2 -2.23 -0.01 0.57
N GLY A 3 -2.21 -0.53 1.76
CA GLY A 3 -1.45 0.00 2.88
C GLY A 3 -0.41 -1.00 3.41
N ARG A 4 -0.24 -2.13 2.71
CA ARG A 4 0.70 -3.17 3.07
C ARG A 4 1.03 -4.02 1.85
N PHE A 5 2.29 -4.37 1.62
CA PHE A 5 2.68 -5.25 0.53
C PHE A 5 3.90 -6.11 0.88
N ALA A 6 4.21 -7.08 0.03
CA ALA A 6 5.35 -7.97 0.18
C ALA A 6 6.29 -7.85 -1.03
N LEU A 7 7.58 -7.98 -0.77
CA LEU A 7 8.63 -8.11 -1.78
C LEU A 7 9.56 -9.25 -1.37
N LYS A 8 9.35 -10.44 -1.94
CA LYS A 8 10.07 -11.67 -1.60
C LYS A 8 11.26 -11.95 -2.50
N ALA A 9 11.51 -11.07 -3.47
CA ALA A 9 12.52 -11.27 -4.49
C ALA A 9 13.95 -10.99 -3.99
N THR A 10 14.90 -11.73 -4.54
CA THR A 10 16.31 -11.44 -4.45
C THR A 10 16.69 -10.22 -5.32
N GLU A 11 17.86 -9.64 -5.08
CA GLU A 11 18.37 -8.56 -5.92
C GLU A 11 18.54 -9.01 -7.38
N GLU A 12 18.99 -10.24 -7.61
CA GLU A 12 19.16 -10.81 -8.95
C GLU A 12 17.83 -10.91 -9.70
N GLU A 13 16.76 -11.39 -9.04
CA GLU A 13 15.41 -11.43 -9.62
C GLU A 13 14.88 -10.05 -9.94
N LEU A 14 15.10 -9.08 -9.04
CA LEU A 14 14.73 -7.69 -9.28
C LEU A 14 15.46 -7.12 -10.50
N ARG A 15 16.76 -7.35 -10.60
CA ARG A 15 17.60 -6.90 -11.72
C ARG A 15 17.16 -7.51 -13.04
N ASN A 16 16.86 -8.81 -13.05
CA ASN A 16 16.39 -9.53 -14.24
C ASN A 16 15.03 -9.04 -14.72
N VAL A 17 14.09 -8.75 -13.80
CA VAL A 17 12.73 -8.28 -14.17
C VAL A 17 12.72 -6.80 -14.56
N PHE A 18 13.43 -5.95 -13.83
CA PHE A 18 13.33 -4.50 -13.98
C PHE A 18 14.45 -3.87 -14.80
N GLY A 19 15.54 -4.62 -15.09
CA GLY A 19 16.62 -4.18 -16.00
C GLY A 19 17.38 -2.94 -15.53
N TYR A 20 17.52 -2.72 -14.21
CA TYR A 20 18.27 -1.60 -13.69
C TYR A 20 19.78 -1.85 -13.68
N LEU A 21 20.56 -0.78 -13.85
CA LEU A 21 22.03 -0.81 -13.91
C LEU A 21 22.64 -0.22 -12.64
N GLY A 22 23.87 -0.62 -12.37
CA GLY A 22 24.68 -0.16 -11.24
C GLY A 22 24.32 -0.87 -9.94
N ASP A 23 24.97 -0.43 -8.90
CA ASP A 23 24.71 -0.94 -7.56
C ASP A 23 23.34 -0.50 -7.07
N ALA A 24 22.74 -1.33 -6.25
CA ALA A 24 21.49 -1.02 -5.56
C ALA A 24 21.84 -0.78 -4.08
N PRO A 25 22.27 0.43 -3.68
CA PRO A 25 22.68 0.72 -2.32
C PRO A 25 21.59 0.35 -1.33
N GLY A 26 21.96 -0.40 -0.29
CA GLY A 26 21.02 -0.88 0.73
C GLY A 26 20.27 -2.15 0.36
N THR A 27 20.56 -2.78 -0.80
CA THR A 27 20.04 -4.10 -1.15
C THR A 27 21.02 -5.23 -0.86
N GLU A 28 22.28 -4.93 -0.60
CA GLU A 28 23.27 -5.92 -0.24
C GLU A 28 22.79 -6.74 0.96
N GLY A 29 22.37 -7.98 0.69
CA GLY A 29 21.78 -8.83 1.71
C GLY A 29 20.38 -8.40 2.18
N MET A 30 19.62 -7.63 1.38
CA MET A 30 18.26 -7.29 1.72
C MET A 30 17.41 -8.56 1.83
N PRO A 31 16.91 -8.90 3.02
CA PRO A 31 16.10 -10.09 3.19
C PRO A 31 14.75 -9.92 2.46
N PRO A 32 14.11 -11.01 2.08
CA PRO A 32 12.72 -10.96 1.66
C PRO A 32 11.86 -10.25 2.70
N ARG A 33 10.96 -9.40 2.23
CA ARG A 33 10.04 -8.63 3.07
C ARG A 33 8.61 -9.11 2.81
N PHE A 34 7.95 -9.55 3.86
CA PHE A 34 6.61 -10.13 3.75
C PHE A 34 5.51 -9.17 4.21
N ASN A 35 5.89 -8.06 4.85
CA ASN A 35 4.93 -7.17 5.50
C ASN A 35 5.38 -5.70 5.53
N ILE A 36 5.72 -5.16 4.36
CA ILE A 36 6.15 -3.77 4.22
C ILE A 36 5.00 -2.83 4.57
N ALA A 37 5.22 -1.94 5.53
CA ALA A 37 4.24 -1.01 6.07
C ALA A 37 4.59 0.46 5.74
N PRO A 38 3.62 1.37 5.79
CA PRO A 38 3.87 2.80 5.67
C PRO A 38 4.99 3.28 6.59
N THR A 39 5.74 4.28 6.13
CA THR A 39 6.94 4.86 6.74
C THR A 39 8.21 4.02 6.63
N GLN A 40 8.13 2.78 6.23
CA GLN A 40 9.30 1.94 5.96
C GLN A 40 9.90 2.26 4.57
N PRO A 41 11.20 1.93 4.35
CA PRO A 41 11.81 2.02 3.04
C PRO A 41 11.17 1.01 2.07
N ILE A 42 10.92 1.45 0.85
CA ILE A 42 10.43 0.66 -0.27
C ILE A 42 11.37 0.77 -1.46
N ALA A 43 11.55 -0.34 -2.17
CA ALA A 43 12.31 -0.38 -3.41
C ALA A 43 11.56 0.37 -4.52
N THR A 44 12.29 1.19 -5.28
CA THR A 44 11.79 1.86 -6.47
C THR A 44 12.77 1.69 -7.62
N ILE A 45 12.24 1.61 -8.84
CA ILE A 45 13.02 1.70 -10.07
C ILE A 45 12.58 2.97 -10.79
N ARG A 46 13.56 3.81 -11.13
CA ARG A 46 13.35 5.10 -11.80
C ARG A 46 14.31 5.30 -12.94
N GLN A 47 13.96 6.16 -13.90
CA GLN A 47 14.86 6.56 -14.96
C GLN A 47 15.78 7.66 -14.46
N ALA A 48 17.09 7.46 -14.56
CA ALA A 48 18.08 8.49 -14.26
C ALA A 48 19.32 8.30 -15.17
N HIS A 49 19.85 9.39 -15.72
CA HIS A 49 21.04 9.38 -16.58
C HIS A 49 20.97 8.36 -17.73
N GLY A 50 19.80 8.25 -18.38
CA GLY A 50 19.61 7.37 -19.54
C GLY A 50 19.48 5.87 -19.21
N ALA A 51 19.41 5.49 -17.93
CA ALA A 51 19.27 4.10 -17.51
C ALA A 51 18.27 3.97 -16.35
N ARG A 52 17.73 2.77 -16.18
CA ARG A 52 16.94 2.44 -14.97
C ARG A 52 17.88 2.29 -13.79
N ARG A 53 17.50 2.86 -12.66
CA ARG A 53 18.25 2.85 -11.40
C ARG A 53 17.36 2.39 -10.26
N PHE A 54 17.94 1.62 -9.36
CA PHE A 54 17.34 1.26 -8.09
C PHE A 54 17.51 2.40 -7.09
N ALA A 55 16.49 2.64 -6.26
CA ALA A 55 16.57 3.53 -5.12
C ALA A 55 15.62 3.06 -4.02
N LEU A 56 15.98 3.33 -2.76
CA LEU A 56 15.08 3.17 -1.62
C LEU A 56 14.46 4.53 -1.29
N VAL A 57 13.15 4.55 -1.10
CA VAL A 57 12.43 5.75 -0.66
C VAL A 57 11.55 5.40 0.55
N ARG A 58 11.31 6.34 1.43
CA ARG A 58 10.37 6.17 2.54
C ARG A 58 8.94 6.15 2.02
N TRP A 59 8.16 5.12 2.34
CA TRP A 59 6.75 5.05 1.92
C TRP A 59 5.88 6.03 2.68
N GLY A 60 5.39 7.02 2.00
CA GLY A 60 4.62 8.14 2.53
C GLY A 60 5.16 9.45 1.95
N LEU A 61 4.64 9.83 0.76
CA LEU A 61 5.11 10.96 -0.03
C LEU A 61 4.92 12.27 0.73
N VAL A 62 6.00 13.04 0.81
CA VAL A 62 6.02 14.40 1.33
C VAL A 62 6.31 15.35 0.16
N PRO A 63 5.36 16.21 -0.23
CA PRO A 63 5.62 17.21 -1.28
C PRO A 63 6.72 18.19 -0.86
N GLY A 64 7.60 18.60 -1.79
CA GLY A 64 8.74 19.50 -1.51
C GLY A 64 8.35 20.87 -0.95
N TRP A 65 7.08 21.30 -1.05
CA TRP A 65 6.58 22.57 -0.48
C TRP A 65 6.13 22.45 0.98
N VAL A 66 6.09 21.25 1.56
CA VAL A 66 5.73 21.03 2.97
C VAL A 66 6.84 21.56 3.88
N LYS A 67 6.49 22.41 4.84
CA LYS A 67 7.47 22.98 5.78
C LYS A 67 7.81 22.04 6.92
N ASP A 68 6.80 21.31 7.42
CA ASP A 68 6.95 20.37 8.53
C ASP A 68 6.32 19.03 8.18
N PRO A 69 7.13 18.03 7.78
CA PRO A 69 6.63 16.68 7.45
C PRO A 69 5.97 15.96 8.62
N SER A 70 6.33 16.30 9.86
CA SER A 70 5.79 15.65 11.05
C SER A 70 4.32 16.00 11.29
N ALA A 71 3.92 17.21 10.89
CA ALA A 71 2.54 17.69 10.95
C ALA A 71 1.73 17.39 9.66
N PHE A 72 2.38 16.82 8.65
CA PHE A 72 1.73 16.56 7.36
C PHE A 72 1.11 15.17 7.31
N SER A 73 -0.06 15.05 6.66
CA SER A 73 -0.74 13.76 6.50
C SER A 73 0.09 12.79 5.68
N LEU A 74 0.17 11.54 6.13
CA LEU A 74 0.92 10.50 5.45
C LEU A 74 0.24 10.11 4.12
N LEU A 75 0.87 10.43 2.99
CA LEU A 75 0.35 10.16 1.65
C LEU A 75 0.95 8.86 1.08
N ILE A 76 0.41 7.72 1.47
CA ILE A 76 0.90 6.41 0.99
C ILE A 76 0.35 6.02 -0.37
N ASN A 77 -0.79 6.60 -0.79
CA ASN A 77 -1.44 6.32 -2.06
C ASN A 77 -1.95 7.59 -2.73
N ALA A 78 -1.91 7.60 -4.06
CA ALA A 78 -2.57 8.60 -4.90
C ALA A 78 -3.59 7.91 -5.83
N ARG A 79 -4.74 8.57 -6.06
CA ARG A 79 -5.75 8.06 -7.00
C ARG A 79 -5.40 8.48 -8.41
N ALA A 80 -5.36 7.55 -9.35
CA ALA A 80 -5.06 7.82 -10.76
C ALA A 80 -5.98 8.90 -11.35
N GLU A 81 -7.24 8.93 -10.95
CA GLU A 81 -8.26 9.83 -11.46
C GLU A 81 -8.01 11.32 -11.12
N THR A 82 -7.28 11.58 -10.03
CA THR A 82 -7.07 12.95 -9.54
C THR A 82 -5.61 13.32 -9.35
N VAL A 83 -4.69 12.42 -9.65
CA VAL A 83 -3.25 12.59 -9.39
C VAL A 83 -2.65 13.79 -10.11
N ALA A 84 -3.11 14.10 -11.33
CA ALA A 84 -2.62 15.22 -12.12
C ALA A 84 -3.13 16.59 -11.63
N GLU A 85 -4.19 16.61 -10.83
CA GLU A 85 -4.84 17.83 -10.34
C GLU A 85 -4.41 18.18 -8.91
N LYS A 86 -4.22 17.15 -8.07
CA LYS A 86 -3.91 17.33 -6.64
C LYS A 86 -2.54 17.99 -6.44
N PRO A 87 -2.44 19.10 -5.69
CA PRO A 87 -1.18 19.81 -5.44
C PRO A 87 -0.06 18.90 -4.93
N SER A 88 -0.39 17.91 -4.11
CA SER A 88 0.58 16.97 -3.52
C SER A 88 1.20 16.01 -4.54
N PHE A 89 0.60 15.80 -5.70
CA PHE A 89 1.03 14.77 -6.65
C PHE A 89 1.29 15.29 -8.06
N ARG A 90 0.72 16.45 -8.44
CA ARG A 90 0.79 16.99 -9.81
C ARG A 90 2.20 17.25 -10.31
N GLY A 91 3.15 17.51 -9.42
CA GLY A 91 4.57 17.64 -9.75
C GLY A 91 5.20 16.27 -9.97
N ALA A 92 4.96 15.35 -9.04
CA ALA A 92 5.53 14.01 -9.08
C ALA A 92 5.07 13.20 -10.29
N ILE A 93 3.79 13.24 -10.68
CA ILE A 93 3.29 12.52 -11.88
C ILE A 93 3.93 13.05 -13.18
N ARG A 94 4.35 14.30 -13.22
CA ARG A 94 5.02 14.89 -14.38
C ARG A 94 6.49 14.52 -14.46
N HIS A 95 7.19 14.46 -13.31
CA HIS A 95 8.64 14.49 -13.29
C HIS A 95 9.28 13.35 -12.47
N ARG A 96 8.52 12.62 -11.67
CA ARG A 96 9.06 11.68 -10.67
C ARG A 96 8.22 10.39 -10.61
N ARG A 97 8.03 9.76 -11.76
CA ARG A 97 7.41 8.43 -11.84
C ARG A 97 8.44 7.36 -11.52
N CYS A 98 8.00 6.29 -10.86
CA CYS A 98 8.82 5.11 -10.58
C CYS A 98 7.98 3.84 -10.65
N LEU A 99 8.64 2.70 -10.73
CA LEU A 99 8.05 1.38 -10.53
C LEU A 99 8.37 0.94 -9.11
N VAL A 100 7.40 0.37 -8.42
CA VAL A 100 7.60 -0.25 -7.11
C VAL A 100 7.44 -1.76 -7.26
N PRO A 101 8.53 -2.52 -7.16
CA PRO A 101 8.49 -3.99 -7.20
C PRO A 101 7.66 -4.57 -6.06
N ALA A 102 6.82 -5.54 -6.36
CA ALA A 102 6.05 -6.26 -5.35
C ALA A 102 5.84 -7.72 -5.75
N SER A 103 5.78 -8.62 -4.77
CA SER A 103 5.35 -10.01 -4.94
C SER A 103 3.84 -10.17 -4.72
N GLY A 104 3.21 -9.18 -4.10
CA GLY A 104 1.80 -9.12 -3.80
C GLY A 104 1.52 -8.05 -2.76
N TYR A 105 0.26 -7.81 -2.47
CA TYR A 105 -0.17 -6.80 -1.50
C TYR A 105 -1.31 -7.31 -0.65
N TYR A 106 -1.61 -6.59 0.45
CA TYR A 106 -2.68 -6.96 1.36
C TYR A 106 -3.82 -5.98 1.30
N GLU A 107 -5.05 -6.50 1.37
CA GLU A 107 -6.27 -5.74 1.59
C GLU A 107 -7.14 -6.42 2.63
N TRP A 108 -8.05 -5.65 3.21
CA TRP A 108 -8.89 -6.12 4.30
C TRP A 108 -10.35 -6.09 3.87
N HIS A 109 -10.91 -7.27 3.70
CA HIS A 109 -12.36 -7.41 3.56
C HIS A 109 -13.04 -7.09 4.90
N ARG A 110 -14.11 -6.31 4.84
CA ARG A 110 -14.93 -5.95 5.99
C ARG A 110 -16.36 -6.44 5.75
N PRO A 111 -16.72 -7.62 6.24
CA PRO A 111 -18.09 -8.11 6.21
C PRO A 111 -19.03 -7.21 7.01
N SER A 112 -20.33 -7.40 6.82
CA SER A 112 -21.38 -6.64 7.53
C SER A 112 -21.39 -6.85 9.05
N ASP A 113 -20.78 -7.93 9.54
CA ASP A 113 -20.63 -8.24 10.96
C ASP A 113 -19.57 -7.39 11.69
N GLY A 114 -18.85 -6.50 10.95
CA GLY A 114 -17.80 -5.65 11.47
C GLY A 114 -16.45 -6.35 11.65
N SER A 115 -16.33 -7.63 11.33
CA SER A 115 -15.05 -8.33 11.32
C SER A 115 -14.10 -7.73 10.26
N LYS A 116 -12.83 -8.09 10.34
CA LYS A 116 -11.83 -7.60 9.40
C LYS A 116 -10.91 -8.75 9.03
N GLN A 117 -11.12 -9.32 7.84
CA GLN A 117 -10.31 -10.42 7.32
C GLN A 117 -9.25 -9.89 6.36
N PRO A 118 -7.95 -10.04 6.65
CA PRO A 118 -6.89 -9.72 5.70
C PRO A 118 -6.81 -10.77 4.59
N TRP A 119 -6.53 -10.29 3.39
CA TRP A 119 -6.31 -11.09 2.19
C TRP A 119 -4.97 -10.73 1.59
N TYR A 120 -4.18 -11.73 1.20
CA TYR A 120 -2.99 -11.55 0.39
C TYR A 120 -3.36 -11.72 -1.08
N ILE A 121 -3.06 -10.70 -1.87
CA ILE A 121 -3.40 -10.59 -3.29
C ILE A 121 -2.09 -10.64 -4.06
N ARG A 122 -1.92 -11.68 -4.89
CA ARG A 122 -0.69 -11.93 -5.62
C ARG A 122 -0.96 -12.32 -7.07
N PRO A 123 -0.03 -12.11 -8.02
CA PRO A 123 -0.14 -12.62 -9.38
C PRO A 123 -0.32 -14.14 -9.39
N ARG A 124 -1.21 -14.66 -10.23
CA ARG A 124 -1.46 -16.10 -10.34
C ARG A 124 -0.26 -16.89 -10.84
N ASP A 125 0.57 -16.26 -11.67
CA ASP A 125 1.78 -16.88 -12.21
C ASP A 125 2.98 -16.81 -11.24
N GLY A 126 2.78 -16.23 -10.06
CA GLY A 126 3.81 -16.10 -9.02
C GLY A 126 4.92 -15.11 -9.34
N LYS A 127 4.84 -14.37 -10.44
CA LYS A 127 5.88 -13.42 -10.84
C LYS A 127 5.78 -12.11 -10.06
N LEU A 128 6.87 -11.36 -10.10
CA LEU A 128 6.89 -9.98 -9.60
C LEU A 128 6.02 -9.07 -10.46
N VAL A 129 5.39 -8.10 -9.81
CA VAL A 129 4.68 -7.02 -10.46
C VAL A 129 5.36 -5.69 -10.20
N ALA A 130 5.19 -4.77 -11.15
CA ALA A 130 5.56 -3.38 -11.01
C ALA A 130 4.31 -2.56 -10.63
N LEU A 131 4.23 -2.12 -9.40
CA LEU A 131 3.20 -1.17 -9.00
C LEU A 131 3.60 0.22 -9.49
N ALA A 132 2.66 0.96 -10.06
CA ALA A 132 2.89 2.34 -10.45
C ALA A 132 3.15 3.18 -9.20
N GLY A 133 4.25 3.91 -9.17
CA GLY A 133 4.68 4.73 -8.06
C GLY A 133 5.04 6.15 -8.46
N LEU A 134 4.98 7.03 -7.49
CA LEU A 134 5.53 8.38 -7.53
C LEU A 134 6.55 8.53 -6.43
N TRP A 135 7.57 9.33 -6.66
CA TRP A 135 8.51 9.71 -5.63
C TRP A 135 8.67 11.22 -5.56
N GLU A 136 9.18 11.71 -4.44
CA GLU A 136 9.44 13.12 -4.21
C GLU A 136 10.63 13.27 -3.27
N GLU A 137 11.39 14.30 -3.48
CA GLU A 137 12.48 14.71 -2.63
C GLU A 137 12.02 15.89 -1.76
N TRP A 138 12.14 15.74 -0.47
CA TRP A 138 11.88 16.79 0.48
C TRP A 138 13.20 17.19 1.13
N CYS A 139 13.50 18.50 1.07
CA CYS A 139 14.71 19.07 1.65
C CYS A 139 14.34 19.83 2.92
N ASP A 140 15.00 19.47 4.01
CA ASP A 140 14.92 20.21 5.27
C ASP A 140 15.65 21.56 5.13
N PRO A 141 15.09 22.67 5.64
CA PRO A 141 15.82 23.93 5.72
C PRO A 141 17.20 23.84 6.40
N ASP A 142 17.37 22.88 7.30
CA ASP A 142 18.63 22.61 8.01
C ASP A 142 19.57 21.63 7.24
N GLY A 143 19.24 21.27 6.00
CA GLY A 143 20.10 20.53 5.06
C GLY A 143 19.89 19.01 5.05
N GLY A 144 18.86 18.48 5.70
CA GLY A 144 18.45 17.08 5.54
C GLY A 144 17.67 16.84 4.25
N GLU A 145 17.90 15.71 3.56
CA GLU A 145 17.15 15.30 2.37
C GLU A 145 16.48 13.96 2.64
N ILE A 146 15.21 13.84 2.28
CA ILE A 146 14.45 12.61 2.42
C ILE A 146 13.71 12.32 1.11
N GLU A 147 14.05 11.22 0.45
CA GLU A 147 13.26 10.70 -0.66
C GLU A 147 12.05 9.92 -0.12
N THR A 148 10.89 10.25 -0.65
CA THR A 148 9.61 9.68 -0.22
C THR A 148 8.80 9.20 -1.43
N GLY A 149 7.86 8.26 -1.23
CA GLY A 149 7.09 7.73 -2.34
C GLY A 149 5.65 7.37 -1.98
N ALA A 150 4.81 7.27 -3.01
CA ALA A 150 3.42 6.83 -2.91
C ALA A 150 3.07 5.88 -4.06
N LEU A 151 2.14 4.96 -3.81
CA LEU A 151 1.59 4.06 -4.83
C LEU A 151 0.41 4.71 -5.54
N LEU A 152 0.26 4.44 -6.83
CA LEU A 152 -0.93 4.83 -7.58
C LEU A 152 -2.00 3.74 -7.50
N THR A 153 -3.23 4.16 -7.31
CA THR A 153 -4.37 3.24 -7.20
C THR A 153 -5.45 3.59 -8.23
N VAL A 154 -6.14 2.55 -8.67
CA VAL A 154 -7.27 2.59 -9.61
C VAL A 154 -8.49 1.90 -8.99
N ALA A 155 -9.65 1.98 -9.63
CA ALA A 155 -10.79 1.16 -9.24
C ALA A 155 -10.42 -0.32 -9.31
N ALA A 156 -10.91 -1.13 -8.36
CA ALA A 156 -10.70 -2.57 -8.40
C ALA A 156 -11.42 -3.19 -9.60
N ASN A 157 -10.84 -4.25 -10.18
CA ASN A 157 -11.50 -5.10 -11.15
C ASN A 157 -12.62 -5.94 -10.49
N ALA A 158 -13.43 -6.64 -11.28
CA ALA A 158 -14.56 -7.40 -10.78
C ALA A 158 -14.15 -8.51 -9.79
N SER A 159 -12.99 -9.14 -10.00
CA SER A 159 -12.47 -10.20 -9.13
C SER A 159 -12.10 -9.72 -7.73
N LEU A 160 -11.60 -8.49 -7.58
CA LEU A 160 -11.10 -7.93 -6.32
C LEU A 160 -12.07 -6.96 -5.64
N ALA A 161 -13.04 -6.42 -6.38
CA ALA A 161 -14.06 -5.49 -5.86
C ALA A 161 -14.79 -6.00 -4.59
N PRO A 162 -15.09 -7.31 -4.44
CA PRO A 162 -15.69 -7.84 -3.21
C PRO A 162 -14.78 -7.68 -1.97
N ILE A 163 -13.45 -7.63 -2.13
CA ILE A 163 -12.51 -7.46 -1.02
C ILE A 163 -12.32 -5.98 -0.72
N HIS A 164 -12.02 -5.19 -1.76
CA HIS A 164 -11.84 -3.75 -1.63
C HIS A 164 -12.12 -3.05 -2.97
N HIS A 165 -12.74 -1.87 -2.91
CA HIS A 165 -13.14 -1.08 -4.11
C HIS A 165 -11.96 -0.44 -4.87
N ARG A 166 -10.73 -0.50 -4.34
CA ARG A 166 -9.50 0.00 -4.98
C ARG A 166 -8.44 -1.09 -5.06
N MET A 167 -7.57 -0.99 -6.06
CA MET A 167 -6.38 -1.81 -6.22
C MET A 167 -5.19 -0.94 -6.65
N PRO A 168 -3.93 -1.33 -6.40
CA PRO A 168 -2.79 -0.65 -6.99
C PRO A 168 -2.81 -0.79 -8.51
N ALA A 169 -2.39 0.28 -9.21
CA ALA A 169 -2.18 0.21 -10.65
C ALA A 169 -0.89 -0.57 -10.93
N VAL A 170 -0.97 -1.52 -11.87
CA VAL A 170 0.18 -2.31 -12.32
C VAL A 170 0.63 -1.79 -13.68
N ILE A 171 1.93 -1.61 -13.85
CA ILE A 171 2.54 -1.30 -15.15
C ILE A 171 3.06 -2.61 -15.74
N ALA A 172 2.65 -2.91 -16.97
CA ALA A 172 3.10 -4.09 -17.68
C ALA A 172 4.58 -3.93 -18.12
N PRO A 173 5.36 -5.01 -18.24
CA PRO A 173 6.78 -4.91 -18.60
C PRO A 173 7.06 -4.15 -19.89
N GLU A 174 6.20 -4.29 -20.89
CA GLU A 174 6.27 -3.57 -22.17
C GLU A 174 6.05 -2.05 -22.05
N ASP A 175 5.43 -1.59 -20.97
CA ASP A 175 5.13 -0.19 -20.69
C ASP A 175 6.13 0.47 -19.72
N PHE A 176 7.14 -0.26 -19.22
CA PHE A 176 8.09 0.28 -18.24
C PHE A 176 8.81 1.53 -18.73
N ASP A 177 9.32 1.50 -19.96
CA ASP A 177 10.04 2.65 -20.53
C ASP A 177 9.11 3.85 -20.74
N THR A 178 7.90 3.62 -21.26
CA THR A 178 6.88 4.67 -21.41
C THR A 178 6.50 5.28 -20.06
N TRP A 179 6.32 4.45 -19.04
CA TRP A 179 5.99 4.95 -17.69
C TRP A 179 7.13 5.76 -17.08
N LEU A 180 8.37 5.31 -17.23
CA LEU A 180 9.55 5.92 -16.61
C LEU A 180 10.08 7.13 -17.38
N ASP A 181 9.79 7.27 -18.67
CA ASP A 181 10.22 8.40 -19.50
C ASP A 181 9.42 9.68 -19.20
N VAL A 182 9.85 10.40 -18.17
CA VAL A 182 9.22 11.65 -17.75
C VAL A 182 9.50 12.83 -18.70
N GLY A 183 10.46 12.68 -19.62
CA GLY A 183 10.83 13.70 -20.60
C GLY A 183 10.08 13.58 -21.92
N GLY A 184 9.91 12.35 -22.42
CA GLY A 184 9.27 12.07 -23.72
C GLY A 184 7.79 11.71 -23.63
N THR A 185 7.35 11.12 -22.49
CA THR A 185 5.95 10.68 -22.32
C THR A 185 5.13 11.71 -21.56
N SER A 186 4.11 12.25 -22.21
CA SER A 186 3.19 13.21 -21.60
C SER A 186 2.42 12.60 -20.41
N VAL A 187 1.93 13.46 -19.50
CA VAL A 187 1.09 13.02 -18.38
C VAL A 187 -0.15 12.27 -18.87
N LYS A 188 -0.76 12.70 -19.98
CA LYS A 188 -1.94 12.05 -20.56
C LYS A 188 -1.63 10.61 -20.98
N GLU A 189 -0.51 10.39 -21.65
CA GLU A 189 -0.07 9.04 -22.06
C GLU A 189 0.27 8.18 -20.84
N ALA A 190 0.99 8.72 -19.86
CA ALA A 190 1.29 8.01 -18.62
C ALA A 190 0.01 7.62 -17.84
N LEU A 191 -0.98 8.51 -17.76
CA LEU A 191 -2.27 8.21 -17.12
C LEU A 191 -3.06 7.12 -17.87
N ALA A 192 -2.91 7.01 -19.18
CA ALA A 192 -3.56 5.95 -19.96
C ALA A 192 -3.06 4.54 -19.63
N LEU A 193 -1.87 4.42 -19.02
CA LEU A 193 -1.32 3.16 -18.53
C LEU A 193 -1.93 2.73 -17.19
N LEU A 194 -2.51 3.68 -16.44
CA LEU A 194 -3.10 3.41 -15.11
C LEU A 194 -4.50 2.79 -15.25
N ARG A 195 -4.53 1.50 -15.49
CA ARG A 195 -5.76 0.71 -15.66
C ARG A 195 -5.83 -0.39 -14.60
N PRO A 196 -7.03 -0.85 -14.21
CA PRO A 196 -7.17 -2.06 -13.42
C PRO A 196 -6.49 -3.24 -14.13
N ALA A 197 -5.76 -4.06 -13.40
CA ALA A 197 -5.28 -5.33 -13.95
C ALA A 197 -6.48 -6.17 -14.42
N PRO A 198 -6.34 -6.99 -15.47
CA PRO A 198 -7.41 -7.84 -15.96
C PRO A 198 -7.99 -8.75 -14.87
N ASP A 199 -9.27 -9.11 -15.01
CA ASP A 199 -9.85 -10.15 -14.16
C ASP A 199 -9.05 -11.45 -14.28
N GLY A 200 -8.78 -12.09 -13.14
CA GLY A 200 -7.98 -13.30 -13.08
C GLY A 200 -6.46 -13.09 -13.13
N PHE A 201 -5.95 -11.87 -13.29
CA PHE A 201 -4.52 -11.58 -13.18
C PHE A 201 -4.00 -11.88 -11.76
N PHE A 202 -4.76 -11.47 -10.76
CA PHE A 202 -4.46 -11.77 -9.37
C PHE A 202 -5.31 -12.93 -8.85
N GLU A 203 -4.76 -13.65 -7.88
CA GLU A 203 -5.51 -14.45 -6.93
C GLU A 203 -5.47 -13.78 -5.56
N ALA A 204 -6.51 -14.00 -4.77
CA ALA A 204 -6.62 -13.50 -3.41
C ALA A 204 -6.83 -14.66 -2.46
N VAL A 205 -6.02 -14.77 -1.42
CA VAL A 205 -6.11 -15.80 -0.39
C VAL A 205 -6.26 -15.15 0.99
N PRO A 206 -7.16 -15.66 1.85
CA PRO A 206 -7.28 -15.18 3.23
C PRO A 206 -6.02 -15.55 4.01
N VAL A 207 -5.51 -14.60 4.80
CA VAL A 207 -4.28 -14.79 5.58
C VAL A 207 -4.48 -14.48 7.06
N SER A 208 -3.47 -14.82 7.87
CA SER A 208 -3.49 -14.62 9.31
C SER A 208 -3.62 -13.14 9.70
N GLN A 209 -4.36 -12.88 10.78
CA GLN A 209 -4.47 -11.57 11.42
C GLN A 209 -3.12 -11.01 11.91
N ARG A 210 -2.06 -11.84 11.99
CA ARG A 210 -0.70 -11.40 12.35
C ARG A 210 -0.20 -10.29 11.41
N VAL A 211 -0.64 -10.25 10.16
CA VAL A 211 -0.27 -9.19 9.20
C VAL A 211 -0.65 -7.79 9.68
N ASN A 212 -1.58 -7.64 10.64
CA ASN A 212 -1.95 -6.35 11.22
C ASN A 212 -0.78 -5.71 11.98
N SER A 213 0.11 -6.51 12.55
CA SER A 213 1.32 -6.05 13.24
C SER A 213 2.45 -5.84 12.22
N ALA A 214 2.92 -4.60 12.06
CA ALA A 214 4.05 -4.30 11.19
C ALA A 214 5.41 -4.82 11.75
N ARG A 215 5.42 -5.42 12.94
CA ARG A 215 6.60 -6.06 13.54
C ARG A 215 6.78 -7.49 13.04
N ASP A 216 5.66 -8.12 12.64
CA ASP A 216 5.69 -9.46 12.06
C ASP A 216 6.04 -9.34 10.57
N ASP A 217 7.13 -9.96 10.17
CA ASP A 217 7.65 -9.89 8.78
C ASP A 217 8.31 -11.24 8.43
N ASP A 218 7.49 -12.30 8.35
CA ASP A 218 7.91 -13.66 8.04
C ASP A 218 7.03 -14.29 6.94
N GLU A 219 7.52 -15.37 6.34
CA GLU A 219 6.90 -16.02 5.18
C GLU A 219 5.48 -16.53 5.47
N ALA A 220 5.22 -17.00 6.69
CA ALA A 220 3.91 -17.54 7.07
C ALA A 220 2.79 -16.49 7.01
N LEU A 221 3.12 -15.20 6.90
CA LEU A 221 2.12 -14.14 6.69
C LEU A 221 1.46 -14.19 5.31
N THR A 222 2.06 -14.90 4.36
CA THR A 222 1.50 -15.08 3.00
C THR A 222 0.78 -16.41 2.83
N ASP A 223 0.76 -17.25 3.87
CA ASP A 223 0.11 -18.55 3.84
C ASP A 223 -1.41 -18.41 3.95
N GLN A 224 -2.10 -19.22 3.15
CA GLN A 224 -3.56 -19.27 3.20
C GLN A 224 -4.03 -19.87 4.54
N VAL A 225 -5.01 -19.21 5.16
CA VAL A 225 -5.70 -19.71 6.34
C VAL A 225 -7.17 -19.99 6.02
N ALA A 226 -7.81 -20.85 6.81
CA ALA A 226 -9.27 -21.02 6.73
C ALA A 226 -9.94 -19.71 7.18
N VAL A 227 -10.91 -19.22 6.39
CA VAL A 227 -11.78 -18.12 6.85
C VAL A 227 -12.63 -18.68 7.99
N GLN A 228 -12.49 -18.13 9.19
CA GLN A 228 -13.40 -18.43 10.28
C GLN A 228 -14.74 -17.78 9.91
N GLU A 229 -15.70 -18.59 9.49
CA GLU A 229 -17.10 -18.15 9.49
C GLU A 229 -17.46 -17.81 10.93
N THR A 230 -17.52 -16.53 11.24
CA THR A 230 -18.05 -16.07 12.54
C THR A 230 -19.52 -16.48 12.56
N SER A 231 -19.81 -17.61 13.23
CA SER A 231 -21.19 -18.03 13.48
C SER A 231 -21.87 -16.87 14.25
N ALA A 232 -22.93 -16.34 13.69
CA ALA A 232 -23.76 -15.27 14.27
C ALA A 232 -24.53 -15.72 15.52
N ALA A 233 -23.99 -16.67 16.31
CA ALA A 233 -24.69 -17.36 17.41
C ALA A 233 -24.00 -17.24 18.77
N ALA A 234 -23.31 -16.16 19.10
CA ALA A 234 -22.69 -16.03 20.43
C ALA A 234 -22.70 -14.61 21.01
N HIS A 235 -23.77 -13.83 20.84
CA HIS A 235 -23.99 -12.62 21.65
C HIS A 235 -25.46 -12.47 22.04
N ALA A 236 -26.04 -13.53 22.60
CA ALA A 236 -27.17 -13.40 23.50
C ALA A 236 -26.58 -13.06 24.89
N GLN A 237 -26.42 -11.79 25.17
CA GLN A 237 -26.16 -11.36 26.55
C GLN A 237 -27.37 -11.73 27.39
N PRO A 238 -27.17 -12.34 28.58
CA PRO A 238 -28.28 -12.56 29.49
C PRO A 238 -28.79 -11.20 29.97
N THR A 239 -30.06 -10.95 29.70
CA THR A 239 -30.81 -9.80 30.24
C THR A 239 -30.61 -9.72 31.74
N ARG A 240 -29.95 -8.66 32.19
CA ARG A 240 -29.91 -8.30 33.63
C ARG A 240 -31.35 -8.10 34.11
N GLN A 241 -31.83 -9.00 34.93
CA GLN A 241 -33.08 -8.85 35.68
C GLN A 241 -33.01 -7.56 36.49
N ALA A 242 -33.96 -6.68 36.26
CA ALA A 242 -34.18 -5.47 37.04
C ALA A 242 -34.56 -5.86 38.47
N LYS A 243 -33.82 -5.36 39.45
CA LYS A 243 -34.10 -5.47 40.86
C LYS A 243 -35.31 -4.60 41.20
N PRO A 244 -36.33 -5.05 41.97
CA PRO A 244 -37.50 -4.26 42.30
C PRO A 244 -37.13 -3.10 43.21
N ALA A 245 -37.76 -1.93 42.95
CA ALA A 245 -37.65 -0.73 43.75
C ALA A 245 -38.25 -0.98 45.16
N GLY A 246 -37.41 -0.90 46.19
CA GLY A 246 -37.84 -0.76 47.56
C GLY A 246 -38.18 0.70 47.87
N ARG A 247 -39.43 0.94 48.32
CA ARG A 247 -39.85 2.18 48.98
C ARG A 247 -39.29 2.21 50.39
N ASP A 248 -38.81 3.37 50.83
CA ASP A 248 -39.17 4.08 52.09
C ASP A 248 -38.19 5.24 52.27
N ALA A 249 -38.73 6.42 52.37
CA ALA A 249 -39.23 7.20 53.51
C ALA A 249 -38.09 7.76 54.39
N GLY A 250 -38.12 9.08 54.55
CA GLY A 250 -37.65 9.79 55.73
C GLY A 250 -36.47 10.73 55.52
N GLN A 251 -36.66 11.95 55.15
CA GLN A 251 -36.81 13.12 56.03
C GLN A 251 -35.52 13.69 56.66
N LEU A 252 -35.40 14.98 56.54
CA LEU A 252 -34.72 16.02 57.33
C LEU A 252 -33.36 16.55 56.88
N ASP A 253 -33.42 17.72 56.31
CA ASP A 253 -32.92 19.03 56.77
C ASP A 253 -31.48 19.18 57.27
N LEU A 254 -30.91 20.27 56.79
CA LEU A 254 -30.04 21.24 57.43
C LEU A 254 -28.59 21.34 56.97
N PHE A 255 -28.39 22.53 56.50
CA PHE A 255 -27.24 23.39 56.26
C PHE A 255 -26.57 23.28 54.90
#